data_d59edf114fb2e9ea4a686606c9761b22
#
_entry.id   d59edf114fb2e9ea4a686606c9761b22
#
_cell.length_a   1.000
_cell.length_b   1.000
_cell.length_c   1.000
_cell.angle_alpha   90.00
_cell.angle_beta   90.00
_cell.angle_gamma   90.00
#
_symmetry.space_group_name_H-M   'P 1'
#
loop_
_entity.id
_entity.type
_entity.pdbx_description
1 polymer ?
#
loop_
_entity_poly.entity_id
_entity_poly.type
_entity_poly.pdbx_seq_one_letter_code
_entity_poly.pdbx_strand_id
1 'polypeptide(L)'
;MKLGIVGLPNVGKSTLFNAITNAGAQSANYPFCTIEPNVGVVAVPDKRLDKLAEMYQPEKFTPATIEFVDIAGLVKGASKGEGLGNKFLSNIREVDAIVHVVRCFENDDIIHVEGSIDPKRDIETIDLELILSDIEVLDRRIDKTRKMLKADKKYQAELDFLERVREALEAGKSARSVDCTEEEAEILSTVSLLTNKPIIFAANMSEDDFRGGVENNKYFQVVQAFAQAEHAAVLPICAEIEAEISGMEPEEKKLFLADMGLEESGLDRLIQACYSLLGLISYLTAGKPEVRAWTIKRGTKAPQAAGKIHSDFERGFIRAEVIAYEDMIACGSVNAAKEKGLLRSEGKEYVVQDGDMVYFRFNV
;
A
#
# COMPACT_ATOMS: atom_id res chain seq x y z
N MET A 1 5.65 -7.10 -2.56
CA MET A 1 5.66 -5.64 -2.30
C MET A 1 5.41 -5.43 -0.83
N LYS A 2 6.21 -4.58 -0.21
CA LYS A 2 6.29 -4.44 1.24
C LYS A 2 5.83 -3.05 1.67
N LEU A 3 4.99 -3.00 2.70
CA LEU A 3 4.57 -1.76 3.35
C LEU A 3 5.18 -1.71 4.75
N GLY A 4 5.84 -0.61 5.08
CA GLY A 4 6.39 -0.40 6.42
C GLY A 4 5.36 0.27 7.32
N ILE A 5 5.04 -0.34 8.46
CA ILE A 5 4.21 0.29 9.48
C ILE A 5 5.13 1.08 10.41
N VAL A 6 4.92 2.37 10.49
CA VAL A 6 5.69 3.29 11.34
C VAL A 6 4.77 4.02 12.30
N GLY A 7 5.32 4.55 13.37
CA GLY A 7 4.60 5.36 14.37
C GLY A 7 5.41 5.49 15.64
N LEU A 8 5.12 6.50 16.43
CA LEU A 8 5.71 6.68 17.76
C LEU A 8 5.30 5.54 18.71
N PRO A 9 5.99 5.35 19.82
CA PRO A 9 5.54 4.40 20.84
C PRO A 9 4.13 4.72 21.35
N ASN A 10 3.35 3.68 21.67
CA ASN A 10 2.02 3.78 22.28
C ASN A 10 0.93 4.46 21.42
N VAL A 11 1.08 4.42 20.08
CA VAL A 11 0.07 4.92 19.13
C VAL A 11 -0.87 3.82 18.63
N GLY A 12 -0.70 2.55 19.07
CA GLY A 12 -1.48 1.39 18.60
C GLY A 12 -0.83 0.64 17.44
N LYS A 13 0.43 0.96 17.07
CA LYS A 13 1.15 0.32 15.97
C LYS A 13 1.25 -1.21 16.10
N SER A 14 1.67 -1.71 17.25
CA SER A 14 1.81 -3.16 17.50
C SER A 14 0.45 -3.85 17.56
N THR A 15 -0.58 -3.21 18.08
CA THR A 15 -1.96 -3.72 18.08
C THR A 15 -2.46 -3.90 16.66
N LEU A 16 -2.28 -2.89 15.80
CA LEU A 16 -2.64 -2.97 14.38
C LEU A 16 -1.85 -4.05 13.65
N PHE A 17 -0.53 -4.12 13.88
CA PHE A 17 0.31 -5.15 13.25
C PHE A 17 -0.10 -6.57 13.67
N ASN A 18 -0.44 -6.77 14.94
CA ASN A 18 -0.95 -8.06 15.42
C ASN A 18 -2.31 -8.41 14.78
N ALA A 19 -3.22 -7.44 14.61
CA ALA A 19 -4.47 -7.67 13.89
C ALA A 19 -4.23 -8.10 12.43
N ILE A 20 -3.28 -7.46 11.75
CA ILE A 20 -2.84 -7.82 10.39
C ILE A 20 -2.29 -9.25 10.36
N THR A 21 -1.39 -9.61 11.29
CA THR A 21 -0.77 -10.93 11.32
C THR A 21 -1.77 -12.02 11.67
N ASN A 22 -2.73 -11.76 12.57
CA ASN A 22 -3.80 -12.69 12.89
C ASN A 22 -4.73 -12.94 11.69
N ALA A 23 -5.11 -11.89 10.97
CA ALA A 23 -5.87 -12.02 9.72
C ALA A 23 -5.08 -12.80 8.65
N GLY A 24 -3.77 -12.61 8.58
CA GLY A 24 -2.87 -13.37 7.70
C GLY A 24 -2.75 -14.85 8.11
N ALA A 25 -2.71 -15.15 9.40
CA ALA A 25 -2.62 -16.52 9.90
C ALA A 25 -3.88 -17.36 9.58
N GLN A 26 -5.06 -16.75 9.62
CA GLN A 26 -6.30 -17.40 9.15
C GLN A 26 -6.26 -17.72 7.66
N SER A 27 -5.47 -16.95 6.88
CA SER A 27 -5.22 -17.14 5.46
C SER A 27 -4.03 -18.07 5.16
N ALA A 28 -3.35 -18.65 6.18
CA ALA A 28 -2.07 -19.37 6.09
C ALA A 28 -2.10 -20.71 5.32
N ASN A 29 -3.21 -21.10 4.73
CA ASN A 29 -3.27 -22.19 3.76
C ASN A 29 -2.65 -21.82 2.39
N TYR A 30 -2.05 -20.62 2.27
CA TYR A 30 -1.38 -20.21 1.03
C TYR A 30 0.08 -20.68 1.02
N PRO A 31 0.50 -21.47 0.01
CA PRO A 31 1.90 -21.84 -0.16
C PRO A 31 2.72 -20.57 -0.42
N PHE A 32 3.85 -20.41 0.28
CA PHE A 32 4.83 -19.31 0.22
C PHE A 32 4.81 -18.27 1.36
N CYS A 33 4.02 -18.44 2.41
CA CYS A 33 4.20 -17.63 3.62
C CYS A 33 5.40 -18.15 4.42
N THR A 34 6.59 -17.58 4.21
CA THR A 34 7.69 -17.68 5.17
C THR A 34 7.35 -16.80 6.37
N ILE A 35 7.32 -17.38 7.56
CA ILE A 35 7.12 -16.65 8.82
C ILE A 35 8.46 -15.97 9.15
N GLU A 36 8.65 -14.76 8.65
CA GLU A 36 9.75 -13.90 9.12
C GLU A 36 9.26 -13.08 10.33
N PRO A 37 10.06 -12.93 11.38
CA PRO A 37 9.70 -12.06 12.49
C PRO A 37 9.46 -10.63 11.96
N ASN A 38 8.40 -10.00 12.41
CA ASN A 38 7.97 -8.66 12.02
C ASN A 38 7.49 -8.50 10.55
N VAL A 39 7.14 -9.59 9.84
CA VAL A 39 6.50 -9.55 8.52
C VAL A 39 5.14 -10.23 8.60
N GLY A 40 4.08 -9.50 8.25
CA GLY A 40 2.72 -10.02 8.11
C GLY A 40 2.31 -10.07 6.64
N VAL A 41 1.93 -11.25 6.15
CA VAL A 41 1.36 -11.41 4.80
C VAL A 41 -0.15 -11.53 4.93
N VAL A 42 -0.88 -10.70 4.20
CA VAL A 42 -2.34 -10.65 4.29
C VAL A 42 -2.97 -10.69 2.90
N ALA A 43 -4.12 -11.34 2.81
CA ALA A 43 -4.93 -11.36 1.61
C ALA A 43 -5.54 -9.97 1.34
N VAL A 44 -5.58 -9.58 0.08
CA VAL A 44 -6.30 -8.37 -0.36
C VAL A 44 -7.77 -8.74 -0.53
N PRO A 45 -8.69 -8.12 0.25
CA PRO A 45 -10.11 -8.35 0.11
C PRO A 45 -10.60 -7.97 -1.30
N ASP A 46 -11.25 -8.92 -2.00
CA ASP A 46 -11.78 -8.70 -3.35
C ASP A 46 -13.11 -9.43 -3.54
N LYS A 47 -14.22 -8.70 -3.39
CA LYS A 47 -15.59 -9.21 -3.55
C LYS A 47 -15.83 -9.87 -4.94
N ARG A 48 -15.04 -9.47 -5.96
CA ARG A 48 -15.11 -10.06 -7.30
C ARG A 48 -14.62 -11.49 -7.29
N LEU A 49 -13.53 -11.74 -6.58
CA LEU A 49 -12.94 -13.07 -6.45
C LEU A 49 -13.85 -14.01 -5.67
N ASP A 50 -14.48 -13.51 -4.60
CA ASP A 50 -15.44 -14.26 -3.79
C ASP A 50 -16.63 -14.68 -4.65
N LYS A 51 -17.16 -13.75 -5.46
CA LYS A 51 -18.28 -14.06 -6.38
C LYS A 51 -17.92 -15.10 -7.43
N LEU A 52 -16.72 -15.06 -7.97
CA LEU A 52 -16.24 -16.09 -8.90
C LEU A 52 -16.07 -17.44 -8.21
N ALA A 53 -15.62 -17.47 -6.96
CA ALA A 53 -15.54 -18.71 -6.19
C ALA A 53 -16.92 -19.32 -5.94
N GLU A 54 -17.94 -18.53 -5.65
CA GLU A 54 -19.32 -19.00 -5.57
C GLU A 54 -19.81 -19.64 -6.89
N MET A 55 -19.45 -19.03 -8.04
CA MET A 55 -19.88 -19.49 -9.36
C MET A 55 -19.18 -20.78 -9.81
N TYR A 56 -17.86 -20.87 -9.56
CA TYR A 56 -17.05 -21.98 -10.08
C TYR A 56 -16.88 -23.12 -9.10
N GLN A 57 -17.15 -22.91 -7.80
CA GLN A 57 -16.91 -23.88 -6.72
C GLN A 57 -15.51 -24.52 -6.86
N PRO A 58 -14.42 -23.71 -6.82
CA PRO A 58 -13.09 -24.16 -7.15
C PRO A 58 -12.51 -25.07 -6.07
N GLU A 59 -11.59 -25.96 -6.47
CA GLU A 59 -10.78 -26.76 -5.53
C GLU A 59 -9.80 -25.89 -4.74
N LYS A 60 -9.35 -24.76 -5.35
CA LYS A 60 -8.41 -23.84 -4.73
C LYS A 60 -8.84 -22.40 -4.95
N PHE A 61 -8.77 -21.63 -3.86
CA PHE A 61 -9.02 -20.18 -3.84
C PHE A 61 -7.74 -19.43 -3.48
N THR A 62 -7.29 -18.52 -4.34
CA THR A 62 -6.01 -17.82 -4.16
C THR A 62 -6.19 -16.31 -4.38
N PRO A 63 -6.38 -15.51 -3.33
CA PRO A 63 -6.44 -14.06 -3.42
C PRO A 63 -5.05 -13.44 -3.71
N ALA A 64 -5.04 -12.18 -4.10
CA ALA A 64 -3.84 -11.37 -4.09
C ALA A 64 -3.36 -11.15 -2.65
N THR A 65 -2.06 -10.96 -2.46
CA THR A 65 -1.49 -10.71 -1.12
C THR A 65 -0.56 -9.52 -1.12
N ILE A 66 -0.45 -8.84 0.02
CA ILE A 66 0.55 -7.81 0.30
C ILE A 66 1.26 -8.12 1.62
N GLU A 67 2.46 -7.56 1.79
CA GLU A 67 3.30 -7.77 2.96
C GLU A 67 3.37 -6.50 3.78
N PHE A 68 3.13 -6.61 5.08
CA PHE A 68 3.37 -5.55 6.05
C PHE A 68 4.59 -5.87 6.88
N VAL A 69 5.43 -4.88 7.13
CA VAL A 69 6.64 -4.99 7.96
C VAL A 69 6.48 -4.08 9.17
N ASP A 70 6.54 -4.64 10.37
CA ASP A 70 6.60 -3.82 11.59
C ASP A 70 7.98 -3.18 11.72
N ILE A 71 8.03 -1.88 11.49
CA ILE A 71 9.26 -1.10 11.65
C ILE A 71 9.30 -0.59 13.10
N ALA A 72 10.32 -1.01 13.84
CA ALA A 72 10.52 -0.62 15.23
C ALA A 72 10.42 0.91 15.39
N GLY A 73 9.72 1.35 16.44
CA GLY A 73 9.42 2.76 16.66
C GLY A 73 10.67 3.65 16.69
N LEU A 74 10.52 4.86 16.18
CA LEU A 74 11.56 5.87 16.14
C LEU A 74 11.93 6.30 17.55
N VAL A 75 13.25 6.41 17.80
CA VAL A 75 13.81 7.14 18.91
C VAL A 75 14.36 8.45 18.36
N LYS A 76 14.03 9.60 18.97
CA LYS A 76 14.58 10.92 18.58
C LYS A 76 16.10 10.85 18.43
N GLY A 77 16.63 11.40 17.32
CA GLY A 77 18.05 11.38 17.02
C GLY A 77 18.49 10.21 16.14
N ALA A 78 17.56 9.52 15.49
CA ALA A 78 17.83 8.42 14.60
C ALA A 78 18.81 8.76 13.46
N SER A 79 18.73 9.98 12.94
CA SER A 79 19.60 10.49 11.88
C SER A 79 21.04 10.79 12.34
N LYS A 80 21.28 10.97 13.66
CA LYS A 80 22.61 11.27 14.20
C LYS A 80 23.54 10.06 14.39
N GLY A 81 23.14 8.88 13.92
CA GLY A 81 24.07 7.78 13.68
C GLY A 81 24.30 6.81 14.83
N GLU A 82 23.50 6.79 15.89
CA GLU A 82 23.65 5.81 16.96
C GLU A 82 22.59 4.67 16.86
N GLY A 83 23.06 3.48 16.45
CA GLY A 83 22.40 2.19 16.65
C GLY A 83 21.00 2.01 16.06
N LEU A 84 19.94 2.20 16.85
CA LEU A 84 18.55 1.93 16.50
C LEU A 84 17.99 2.84 15.39
N GLY A 85 18.47 4.08 15.30
CA GLY A 85 18.02 5.03 14.30
C GLY A 85 18.43 4.65 12.87
N ASN A 86 19.66 4.22 12.68
CA ASN A 86 20.14 3.74 11.38
C ASN A 86 19.36 2.50 10.92
N LYS A 87 18.98 1.62 11.86
CA LYS A 87 18.16 0.44 11.57
C LYS A 87 16.75 0.85 11.13
N PHE A 88 16.14 1.83 11.79
CA PHE A 88 14.85 2.38 11.40
C PHE A 88 14.87 2.91 9.96
N LEU A 89 15.82 3.79 9.63
CA LEU A 89 15.95 4.36 8.29
C LEU A 89 16.26 3.29 7.23
N SER A 90 17.08 2.27 7.58
CA SER A 90 17.35 1.14 6.70
C SER A 90 16.08 0.34 6.39
N ASN A 91 15.28 0.03 7.41
CA ASN A 91 14.03 -0.70 7.22
C ASN A 91 13.04 0.09 6.33
N ILE A 92 12.97 1.42 6.50
CA ILE A 92 12.13 2.26 5.62
C ILE A 92 12.66 2.24 4.18
N ARG A 93 13.96 2.15 3.94
CA ARG A 93 14.51 2.03 2.57
C ARG A 93 14.05 0.77 1.86
N GLU A 94 13.86 -0.33 2.58
CA GLU A 94 13.51 -1.64 2.02
C GLU A 94 12.02 -1.81 1.68
N VAL A 95 11.15 -0.93 2.14
CA VAL A 95 9.71 -1.00 1.86
C VAL A 95 9.30 -0.12 0.68
N ASP A 96 8.21 -0.49 0.02
CA ASP A 96 7.71 0.22 -1.18
C ASP A 96 6.83 1.42 -0.82
N ALA A 97 6.12 1.38 0.32
CA ALA A 97 5.28 2.46 0.83
C ALA A 97 5.21 2.42 2.37
N ILE A 98 4.67 3.46 2.97
CA ILE A 98 4.60 3.65 4.42
C ILE A 98 3.14 3.71 4.88
N VAL A 99 2.83 2.99 5.95
CA VAL A 99 1.62 3.18 6.76
C VAL A 99 2.03 3.86 8.05
N HIS A 100 1.70 5.13 8.20
CA HIS A 100 2.03 5.91 9.39
C HIS A 100 0.86 5.89 10.36
N VAL A 101 0.99 5.15 11.46
CA VAL A 101 -0.01 5.07 12.52
C VAL A 101 0.12 6.29 13.42
N VAL A 102 -0.95 7.05 13.51
CA VAL A 102 -1.02 8.30 14.30
C VAL A 102 -2.08 8.16 15.37
N ARG A 103 -1.73 8.49 16.61
CA ARG A 103 -2.68 8.42 17.73
C ARG A 103 -3.67 9.59 17.67
N CYS A 104 -4.96 9.26 17.58
CA CYS A 104 -6.07 10.19 17.56
C CYS A 104 -7.13 9.89 18.66
N PHE A 105 -6.75 9.19 19.72
CA PHE A 105 -7.62 8.82 20.84
C PHE A 105 -7.03 9.24 22.18
N GLU A 106 -7.90 9.60 23.12
CA GLU A 106 -7.56 9.86 24.51
C GLU A 106 -7.72 8.58 25.33
N ASN A 107 -6.72 8.26 26.15
CA ASN A 107 -6.77 7.14 27.08
C ASN A 107 -5.72 7.39 28.18
N ASP A 108 -6.21 7.56 29.43
CA ASP A 108 -5.37 7.91 30.59
C ASP A 108 -4.44 6.74 31.03
N ASP A 109 -4.80 5.50 30.69
CA ASP A 109 -4.02 4.32 31.01
C ASP A 109 -2.85 4.10 30.04
N ILE A 110 -2.86 4.78 28.87
CA ILE A 110 -1.83 4.68 27.85
C ILE A 110 -1.04 5.99 27.78
N ILE A 111 0.14 6.00 28.41
CA ILE A 111 1.00 7.19 28.44
C ILE A 111 1.51 7.51 27.03
N HIS A 112 1.37 8.78 26.60
CA HIS A 112 2.00 9.27 25.39
C HIS A 112 3.46 9.64 25.68
N VAL A 113 4.38 9.29 24.76
CA VAL A 113 5.84 9.56 24.94
C VAL A 113 6.17 11.03 25.12
N GLU A 114 5.38 11.95 24.55
CA GLU A 114 5.55 13.40 24.66
C GLU A 114 4.61 14.03 25.71
N GLY A 115 3.92 13.22 26.53
CA GLY A 115 3.04 13.66 27.60
C GLY A 115 1.67 14.23 27.19
N SER A 116 1.46 14.49 25.90
CA SER A 116 0.18 14.99 25.35
C SER A 116 -0.04 14.47 23.95
N ILE A 117 -1.30 14.39 23.53
CA ILE A 117 -1.66 13.97 22.18
C ILE A 117 -1.61 15.20 21.27
N ASP A 118 -0.74 15.12 20.26
CA ASP A 118 -0.60 16.14 19.21
C ASP A 118 -0.20 15.43 17.89
N PRO A 119 -1.18 15.06 17.06
CA PRO A 119 -0.94 14.31 15.84
C PRO A 119 0.03 15.01 14.88
N LYS A 120 -0.03 16.34 14.79
CA LYS A 120 0.86 17.11 13.90
C LYS A 120 2.31 16.99 14.36
N ARG A 121 2.59 17.25 15.63
CA ARG A 121 3.94 17.10 16.23
C ARG A 121 4.44 15.67 16.05
N ASP A 122 3.60 14.68 16.26
CA ASP A 122 3.97 13.26 16.18
C ASP A 122 4.36 12.86 14.76
N ILE A 123 3.63 13.36 13.75
CA ILE A 123 3.97 13.17 12.33
C ILE A 123 5.28 13.90 12.01
N GLU A 124 5.39 15.18 12.35
CA GLU A 124 6.58 16.00 12.10
C GLU A 124 7.84 15.42 12.75
N THR A 125 7.70 14.73 13.89
CA THR A 125 8.85 14.08 14.57
C THR A 125 9.43 12.96 13.71
N ILE A 126 8.59 12.13 13.07
CA ILE A 126 9.04 11.06 12.17
C ILE A 126 9.55 11.66 10.86
N ASP A 127 8.82 12.60 10.28
CA ASP A 127 9.18 13.24 9.02
C ASP A 127 10.54 13.95 9.12
N LEU A 128 10.85 14.61 10.24
CA LEU A 128 12.13 15.26 10.45
C LEU A 128 13.31 14.30 10.30
N GLU A 129 13.23 13.10 10.86
CA GLU A 129 14.30 12.11 10.76
C GLU A 129 14.48 11.60 9.31
N LEU A 130 13.36 11.43 8.58
CA LEU A 130 13.38 11.04 7.16
C LEU A 130 13.99 12.17 6.32
N ILE A 131 13.59 13.42 6.55
CA ILE A 131 14.07 14.61 5.87
C ILE A 131 15.59 14.78 6.07
N LEU A 132 16.09 14.66 7.29
CA LEU A 132 17.51 14.77 7.57
C LEU A 132 18.32 13.71 6.82
N SER A 133 17.83 12.46 6.77
CA SER A 133 18.47 11.42 5.98
C SER A 133 18.43 11.72 4.48
N ASP A 134 17.34 12.30 3.98
CA ASP A 134 17.18 12.62 2.57
C ASP A 134 18.06 13.79 2.13
N ILE A 135 18.24 14.82 2.97
CA ILE A 135 19.16 15.93 2.70
C ILE A 135 20.57 15.40 2.42
N GLU A 136 21.07 14.45 3.23
CA GLU A 136 22.39 13.86 3.01
C GLU A 136 22.50 13.10 1.67
N VAL A 137 21.45 12.40 1.27
CA VAL A 137 21.41 11.68 -0.02
C VAL A 137 21.37 12.68 -1.17
N LEU A 138 20.55 13.71 -1.03
CA LEU A 138 20.33 14.74 -2.04
C LEU A 138 21.56 15.61 -2.26
N ASP A 139 22.25 16.01 -1.18
CA ASP A 139 23.51 16.79 -1.27
C ASP A 139 24.57 16.06 -2.09
N ARG A 140 24.72 14.73 -1.87
CA ARG A 140 25.64 13.90 -2.68
C ARG A 140 25.23 13.86 -4.14
N ARG A 141 23.93 13.79 -4.45
CA ARG A 141 23.42 13.81 -5.83
C ARG A 141 23.64 15.16 -6.48
N ILE A 142 23.35 16.27 -5.79
CA ILE A 142 23.56 17.65 -6.24
C ILE A 142 25.03 17.87 -6.58
N ASP A 143 25.95 17.48 -5.71
CA ASP A 143 27.39 17.62 -5.94
C ASP A 143 27.87 16.85 -7.16
N LYS A 144 27.32 15.65 -7.40
CA LYS A 144 27.60 14.86 -8.60
C LYS A 144 27.08 15.56 -9.85
N THR A 145 25.82 16.04 -9.83
CA THR A 145 25.19 16.75 -10.95
C THR A 145 25.90 18.07 -11.27
N ARG A 146 26.36 18.84 -10.26
CA ARG A 146 27.20 20.03 -10.46
C ARG A 146 28.53 19.74 -11.17
N LYS A 147 29.14 18.58 -10.89
CA LYS A 147 30.36 18.15 -11.60
C LYS A 147 30.05 17.81 -13.05
N MET A 148 28.94 17.13 -13.31
CA MET A 148 28.49 16.79 -14.68
C MET A 148 28.11 18.04 -15.49
N LEU A 149 27.50 19.04 -14.86
CA LEU A 149 27.14 20.32 -15.48
C LEU A 149 28.37 21.06 -16.05
N LYS A 150 29.54 20.93 -15.44
CA LYS A 150 30.79 21.53 -15.95
C LYS A 150 31.19 20.96 -17.31
N ALA A 151 30.82 19.72 -17.58
CA ALA A 151 31.11 19.04 -18.86
C ALA A 151 29.98 19.18 -19.87
N ASP A 152 28.73 19.24 -19.43
CA ASP A 152 27.56 19.26 -20.31
C ASP A 152 26.40 20.05 -19.69
N LYS A 153 25.98 21.12 -20.36
CA LYS A 153 24.91 22.04 -19.92
C LYS A 153 23.53 21.39 -19.80
N LYS A 154 23.30 20.20 -20.38
CA LYS A 154 22.03 19.49 -20.26
C LYS A 154 21.63 19.16 -18.83
N TYR A 155 22.59 19.11 -17.90
CA TYR A 155 22.35 18.83 -16.49
C TYR A 155 21.83 20.04 -15.69
N GLN A 156 21.65 21.21 -16.31
CA GLN A 156 21.18 22.40 -15.59
C GLN A 156 19.77 22.21 -15.03
N ALA A 157 18.82 21.71 -15.84
CA ALA A 157 17.44 21.50 -15.41
C ALA A 157 17.35 20.46 -14.26
N GLU A 158 18.15 19.39 -14.33
CA GLU A 158 18.23 18.41 -13.24
C GLU A 158 18.74 19.07 -11.96
N LEU A 159 19.80 19.90 -12.04
CA LEU A 159 20.36 20.57 -10.88
C LEU A 159 19.36 21.54 -10.23
N ASP A 160 18.70 22.38 -11.02
CA ASP A 160 17.72 23.36 -10.55
C ASP A 160 16.54 22.66 -9.84
N PHE A 161 16.09 21.54 -10.38
CA PHE A 161 15.04 20.72 -9.75
C PHE A 161 15.50 20.11 -8.41
N LEU A 162 16.69 19.49 -8.37
CA LEU A 162 17.23 18.90 -7.15
C LEU A 162 17.45 19.95 -6.04
N GLU A 163 17.89 21.16 -6.40
CA GLU A 163 18.04 22.27 -5.46
C GLU A 163 16.67 22.73 -4.93
N ARG A 164 15.64 22.77 -5.76
CA ARG A 164 14.25 23.05 -5.33
C ARG A 164 13.72 22.01 -4.35
N VAL A 165 13.96 20.71 -4.60
CA VAL A 165 13.60 19.64 -3.66
C VAL A 165 14.36 19.82 -2.34
N ARG A 166 15.64 20.17 -2.39
CA ARG A 166 16.45 20.41 -1.21
C ARG A 166 15.92 21.57 -0.35
N GLU A 167 15.52 22.67 -0.98
CA GLU A 167 14.90 23.82 -0.30
C GLU A 167 13.58 23.42 0.38
N ALA A 168 12.76 22.56 -0.25
CA ALA A 168 11.55 22.06 0.35
C ALA A 168 11.83 21.21 1.59
N LEU A 169 12.83 20.31 1.52
CA LEU A 169 13.26 19.50 2.67
C LEU A 169 13.78 20.39 3.82
N GLU A 170 14.58 21.41 3.54
CA GLU A 170 15.07 22.37 4.54
C GLU A 170 13.93 23.19 5.18
N ALA A 171 12.84 23.41 4.44
CA ALA A 171 11.63 24.03 4.96
C ALA A 171 10.72 23.04 5.75
N GLY A 172 11.19 21.81 5.99
CA GLY A 172 10.44 20.77 6.71
C GLY A 172 9.32 20.11 5.92
N LYS A 173 9.34 20.24 4.57
CA LYS A 173 8.38 19.58 3.68
C LYS A 173 8.95 18.29 3.12
N SER A 174 8.12 17.30 2.86
CA SER A 174 8.53 16.05 2.21
C SER A 174 8.83 16.24 0.72
N ALA A 175 9.68 15.37 0.15
CA ALA A 175 9.94 15.38 -1.29
C ALA A 175 8.69 15.10 -2.14
N ARG A 176 7.74 14.28 -1.63
CA ARG A 176 6.47 13.96 -2.31
C ARG A 176 5.53 15.16 -2.43
N SER A 177 5.68 16.19 -1.59
CA SER A 177 4.85 17.40 -1.64
C SER A 177 5.34 18.43 -2.66
N VAL A 178 6.47 18.18 -3.33
CA VAL A 178 7.03 19.08 -4.34
C VAL A 178 6.36 18.81 -5.67
N ASP A 179 5.68 19.82 -6.22
CA ASP A 179 5.12 19.74 -7.56
C ASP A 179 6.23 19.52 -8.60
N CYS A 180 6.06 18.54 -9.48
CA CYS A 180 7.03 18.20 -10.50
C CYS A 180 6.36 17.83 -11.82
N THR A 181 7.09 18.09 -12.93
CA THR A 181 6.73 17.61 -14.26
C THR A 181 7.00 16.12 -14.39
N GLU A 182 6.53 15.48 -15.47
CA GLU A 182 6.83 14.04 -15.71
C GLU A 182 8.35 13.78 -15.79
N GLU A 183 9.11 14.66 -16.44
CA GLU A 183 10.57 14.55 -16.53
C GLU A 183 11.25 14.71 -15.15
N GLU A 184 10.78 15.65 -14.33
CA GLU A 184 11.26 15.84 -12.97
C GLU A 184 10.90 14.65 -12.05
N ALA A 185 9.72 14.06 -12.23
CA ALA A 185 9.32 12.84 -11.52
C ALA A 185 10.23 11.65 -11.87
N GLU A 186 10.64 11.52 -13.14
CA GLU A 186 11.64 10.53 -13.54
C GLU A 186 12.98 10.76 -12.84
N ILE A 187 13.47 12.02 -12.79
CA ILE A 187 14.69 12.37 -12.06
C ILE A 187 14.55 11.99 -10.58
N LEU A 188 13.45 12.38 -9.93
CA LEU A 188 13.19 12.09 -8.52
C LEU A 188 13.17 10.59 -8.23
N SER A 189 12.62 9.79 -9.14
CA SER A 189 12.59 8.34 -9.02
C SER A 189 13.98 7.68 -8.99
N THR A 190 14.99 8.34 -9.57
CA THR A 190 16.39 7.88 -9.55
C THR A 190 17.12 8.20 -8.24
N VAL A 191 16.52 9.06 -7.40
CA VAL A 191 17.07 9.44 -6.09
C VAL A 191 16.25 8.72 -5.02
N SER A 192 16.88 7.80 -4.29
CA SER A 192 16.18 6.99 -3.27
C SER A 192 15.87 7.80 -2.02
N LEU A 193 14.95 8.77 -2.13
CA LEU A 193 14.48 9.57 -1.01
C LEU A 193 13.39 8.84 -0.22
N LEU A 194 13.50 8.88 1.11
CA LEU A 194 12.53 8.26 2.02
C LEU A 194 11.22 9.05 2.05
N THR A 195 11.30 10.38 2.02
CA THR A 195 10.14 11.27 2.01
C THR A 195 9.42 11.33 0.66
N ASN A 196 9.98 10.70 -0.39
CA ASN A 196 9.30 10.52 -1.67
C ASN A 196 8.48 9.22 -1.74
N LYS A 197 8.60 8.34 -0.75
CA LYS A 197 7.79 7.11 -0.71
C LYS A 197 6.31 7.43 -0.55
N PRO A 198 5.42 6.69 -1.25
CA PRO A 198 3.98 6.79 -0.99
C PRO A 198 3.66 6.52 0.47
N ILE A 199 2.71 7.27 1.03
CA ILE A 199 2.32 7.17 2.44
C ILE A 199 0.81 7.17 2.60
N ILE A 200 0.32 6.40 3.58
CA ILE A 200 -1.04 6.49 4.12
C ILE A 200 -0.94 6.78 5.62
N PHE A 201 -1.68 7.75 6.10
CA PHE A 201 -1.86 7.99 7.52
C PHE A 201 -3.02 7.12 8.05
N ALA A 202 -2.71 6.21 8.97
CA ALA A 202 -3.69 5.44 9.71
C ALA A 202 -3.99 6.18 11.02
N ALA A 203 -5.07 6.98 11.03
CA ALA A 203 -5.50 7.73 12.21
C ALA A 203 -6.18 6.76 13.19
N ASN A 204 -5.43 6.33 14.21
CA ASN A 204 -5.92 5.39 15.20
C ASN A 204 -6.78 6.10 16.25
N MET A 205 -8.06 5.77 16.25
CA MET A 205 -9.13 6.38 17.03
C MET A 205 -9.72 5.39 18.01
N SER A 206 -10.51 5.87 18.99
CA SER A 206 -11.26 5.01 19.90
C SER A 206 -12.53 4.44 19.26
N GLU A 207 -13.12 3.42 19.88
CA GLU A 207 -14.44 2.89 19.48
C GLU A 207 -15.52 3.97 19.59
N ASP A 208 -15.50 4.78 20.64
CA ASP A 208 -16.46 5.86 20.85
C ASP A 208 -16.43 6.91 19.74
N ASP A 209 -15.26 7.18 19.16
CA ASP A 209 -15.12 8.08 18.01
C ASP A 209 -15.86 7.53 16.78
N PHE A 210 -15.80 6.21 16.55
CA PHE A 210 -16.56 5.59 15.45
C PHE A 210 -18.05 5.64 15.67
N ARG A 211 -18.53 5.41 16.89
CA ARG A 211 -19.95 5.53 17.26
C ARG A 211 -20.44 6.98 17.20
N GLY A 212 -19.57 7.94 17.57
CA GLY A 212 -19.85 9.37 17.58
C GLY A 212 -19.70 10.08 16.24
N GLY A 213 -19.17 9.40 15.23
CA GLY A 213 -18.83 9.93 13.91
C GLY A 213 -17.40 10.45 13.85
N VAL A 214 -16.59 9.79 13.05
CA VAL A 214 -15.13 10.03 12.90
C VAL A 214 -14.77 11.48 12.58
N GLU A 215 -15.63 12.17 11.84
CA GLU A 215 -15.45 13.58 11.44
C GLU A 215 -15.50 14.56 12.64
N ASN A 216 -16.06 14.15 13.77
CA ASN A 216 -16.14 14.97 14.98
C ASN A 216 -14.85 14.92 15.81
N ASN A 217 -13.94 13.98 15.53
CA ASN A 217 -12.69 13.87 16.26
C ASN A 217 -11.71 14.96 15.83
N LYS A 218 -11.36 15.84 16.78
CA LYS A 218 -10.47 17.00 16.56
C LYS A 218 -9.05 16.59 16.08
N TYR A 219 -8.56 15.43 16.53
CA TYR A 219 -7.23 14.92 16.16
C TYR A 219 -7.24 14.34 14.73
N PHE A 220 -8.33 13.67 14.33
CA PHE A 220 -8.52 13.20 12.98
C PHE A 220 -8.54 14.35 11.97
N GLN A 221 -9.24 15.45 12.29
CA GLN A 221 -9.26 16.65 11.44
C GLN A 221 -7.85 17.23 11.22
N VAL A 222 -6.99 17.20 12.25
CA VAL A 222 -5.59 17.64 12.12
C VAL A 222 -4.80 16.74 11.17
N VAL A 223 -4.94 15.41 11.31
CA VAL A 223 -4.27 14.45 10.42
C VAL A 223 -4.78 14.59 8.99
N GLN A 224 -6.08 14.79 8.80
CA GLN A 224 -6.70 14.98 7.49
C GLN A 224 -6.17 16.23 6.78
N ALA A 225 -6.06 17.36 7.49
CA ALA A 225 -5.48 18.58 6.94
C ALA A 225 -4.00 18.42 6.59
N PHE A 226 -3.25 17.71 7.42
CA PHE A 226 -1.84 17.40 7.17
C PHE A 226 -1.69 16.50 5.93
N ALA A 227 -2.45 15.40 5.85
CA ALA A 227 -2.43 14.48 4.73
C ALA A 227 -2.76 15.17 3.40
N GLN A 228 -3.75 16.08 3.41
CA GLN A 228 -4.11 16.84 2.22
C GLN A 228 -2.94 17.73 1.73
N ALA A 229 -2.21 18.37 2.64
CA ALA A 229 -1.04 19.19 2.30
C ALA A 229 0.13 18.36 1.74
N GLU A 230 0.22 17.09 2.12
CA GLU A 230 1.24 16.12 1.69
C GLU A 230 0.81 15.28 0.47
N HIS A 231 -0.33 15.55 -0.15
CA HIS A 231 -0.93 14.74 -1.21
C HIS A 231 -1.07 13.26 -0.83
N ALA A 232 -1.30 12.99 0.45
CA ALA A 232 -1.39 11.65 1.02
C ALA A 232 -2.83 11.29 1.39
N ALA A 233 -3.12 9.98 1.47
CA ALA A 233 -4.39 9.48 1.97
C ALA A 233 -4.38 9.40 3.50
N VAL A 234 -5.57 9.55 4.11
CA VAL A 234 -5.79 9.28 5.53
C VAL A 234 -6.97 8.33 5.68
N LEU A 235 -6.84 7.37 6.58
CA LEU A 235 -7.90 6.43 6.94
C LEU A 235 -8.11 6.41 8.44
N PRO A 236 -9.35 6.58 8.92
CA PRO A 236 -9.69 6.31 10.31
C PRO A 236 -9.68 4.80 10.54
N ILE A 237 -9.01 4.37 11.60
CA ILE A 237 -8.94 2.99 12.04
C ILE A 237 -9.06 2.94 13.56
N CYS A 238 -9.63 1.88 14.10
CA CYS A 238 -9.57 1.56 15.53
C CYS A 238 -8.81 0.25 15.69
N ALA A 239 -7.53 0.33 16.07
CA ALA A 239 -6.67 -0.84 16.20
C ALA A 239 -7.21 -1.85 17.24
N GLU A 240 -7.97 -1.37 18.23
CA GLU A 240 -8.59 -2.20 19.27
C GLU A 240 -9.74 -3.03 18.68
N ILE A 241 -10.65 -2.42 17.93
CA ILE A 241 -11.70 -3.12 17.17
C ILE A 241 -11.07 -4.16 16.22
N GLU A 242 -10.06 -3.75 15.45
CA GLU A 242 -9.40 -4.67 14.50
C GLU A 242 -8.76 -5.88 15.20
N ALA A 243 -8.17 -5.66 16.38
CA ALA A 243 -7.62 -6.76 17.18
C ALA A 243 -8.72 -7.71 17.68
N GLU A 244 -9.85 -7.17 18.11
CA GLU A 244 -10.98 -7.95 18.60
C GLU A 244 -11.59 -8.80 17.48
N ILE A 245 -11.91 -8.20 16.33
CA ILE A 245 -12.56 -8.92 15.21
C ILE A 245 -11.61 -9.82 14.42
N SER A 246 -10.28 -9.68 14.59
CA SER A 246 -9.29 -10.49 13.88
C SER A 246 -9.34 -11.98 14.24
N GLY A 247 -9.89 -12.33 15.41
CA GLY A 247 -10.07 -13.71 15.87
C GLY A 247 -11.47 -14.29 15.67
N MET A 248 -12.41 -13.49 15.16
CA MET A 248 -13.81 -13.91 14.98
C MET A 248 -14.02 -14.72 13.70
N GLU A 249 -14.99 -15.64 13.73
CA GLU A 249 -15.48 -16.32 12.54
C GLU A 249 -16.15 -15.28 11.58
N PRO A 250 -16.15 -15.52 10.26
CA PRO A 250 -16.64 -14.54 9.27
C PRO A 250 -18.06 -14.02 9.52
N GLU A 251 -18.97 -14.88 9.97
CA GLU A 251 -20.35 -14.50 10.27
C GLU A 251 -20.45 -13.66 11.55
N GLU A 252 -19.65 -13.95 12.57
CA GLU A 252 -19.58 -13.17 13.81
C GLU A 252 -18.97 -11.79 13.54
N LYS A 253 -17.87 -11.74 12.76
CA LYS A 253 -17.24 -10.48 12.31
C LYS A 253 -18.25 -9.59 11.59
N LYS A 254 -19.05 -10.17 10.69
CA LYS A 254 -20.07 -9.42 9.94
C LYS A 254 -21.17 -8.84 10.83
N LEU A 255 -21.64 -9.62 11.80
CA LEU A 255 -22.64 -9.16 12.76
C LEU A 255 -22.10 -8.03 13.65
N PHE A 256 -20.87 -8.18 14.15
CA PHE A 256 -20.20 -7.16 14.95
C PHE A 256 -20.05 -5.84 14.20
N LEU A 257 -19.54 -5.89 12.95
CA LEU A 257 -19.39 -4.69 12.10
C LEU A 257 -20.75 -4.03 11.82
N ALA A 258 -21.78 -4.82 11.56
CA ALA A 258 -23.14 -4.30 11.34
C ALA A 258 -23.70 -3.60 12.59
N ASP A 259 -23.46 -4.11 13.80
CA ASP A 259 -23.84 -3.48 15.07
C ASP A 259 -23.13 -2.13 15.28
N MET A 260 -21.89 -2.03 14.81
CA MET A 260 -21.10 -0.79 14.79
C MET A 260 -21.49 0.17 13.67
N GLY A 261 -22.41 -0.20 12.78
CA GLY A 261 -22.78 0.58 11.60
C GLY A 261 -21.70 0.61 10.50
N LEU A 262 -20.81 -0.37 10.50
CA LEU A 262 -19.72 -0.49 9.54
C LEU A 262 -20.03 -1.57 8.49
N GLU A 263 -19.76 -1.29 7.20
CA GLU A 263 -19.94 -2.24 6.12
C GLU A 263 -18.75 -3.20 5.98
N GLU A 264 -17.55 -2.73 6.33
CA GLU A 264 -16.29 -3.46 6.27
C GLU A 264 -15.32 -2.98 7.35
N SER A 265 -14.33 -3.80 7.69
CA SER A 265 -13.35 -3.44 8.71
C SER A 265 -12.42 -2.31 8.25
N GLY A 266 -11.87 -1.56 9.21
CA GLY A 266 -10.84 -0.56 8.93
C GLY A 266 -9.59 -1.20 8.35
N LEU A 267 -9.25 -2.42 8.78
CA LEU A 267 -8.14 -3.19 8.24
C LEU A 267 -8.37 -3.57 6.77
N ASP A 268 -9.56 -4.04 6.39
CA ASP A 268 -9.89 -4.38 5.00
C ASP A 268 -9.74 -3.15 4.09
N ARG A 269 -10.26 -1.98 4.54
CA ARG A 269 -10.09 -0.70 3.85
C ARG A 269 -8.64 -0.26 3.75
N LEU A 270 -7.85 -0.44 4.82
CA LEU A 270 -6.42 -0.12 4.82
C LEU A 270 -5.65 -0.97 3.82
N ILE A 271 -5.90 -2.28 3.77
CA ILE A 271 -5.27 -3.21 2.82
C ILE A 271 -5.59 -2.81 1.38
N GLN A 272 -6.85 -2.54 1.06
CA GLN A 272 -7.27 -2.10 -0.28
C GLN A 272 -6.64 -0.75 -0.67
N ALA A 273 -6.62 0.21 0.25
CA ALA A 273 -6.01 1.51 0.03
C ALA A 273 -4.49 1.40 -0.19
N CYS A 274 -3.80 0.56 0.58
CA CYS A 274 -2.38 0.26 0.40
C CYS A 274 -2.10 -0.40 -0.96
N TYR A 275 -2.95 -1.33 -1.38
CA TYR A 275 -2.85 -1.99 -2.68
C TYR A 275 -2.96 -0.97 -3.82
N SER A 276 -3.95 -0.08 -3.74
CA SER A 276 -4.13 1.02 -4.69
C SER A 276 -2.99 2.02 -4.67
N LEU A 277 -2.49 2.40 -3.48
CA LEU A 277 -1.37 3.33 -3.31
C LEU A 277 -0.10 2.84 -4.02
N LEU A 278 0.15 1.54 -4.00
CA LEU A 278 1.26 0.90 -4.69
C LEU A 278 1.06 0.82 -6.21
N GLY A 279 -0.05 1.34 -6.73
CA GLY A 279 -0.41 1.25 -8.15
C GLY A 279 -0.67 -0.17 -8.61
N LEU A 280 -1.10 -1.05 -7.69
CA LEU A 280 -1.40 -2.44 -7.98
C LEU A 280 -2.83 -2.60 -8.46
N ILE A 281 -3.02 -3.57 -9.33
CA ILE A 281 -4.32 -4.05 -9.81
C ILE A 281 -4.30 -5.58 -9.86
N SER A 282 -5.49 -6.18 -9.91
CA SER A 282 -5.64 -7.63 -10.05
C SER A 282 -6.35 -7.98 -11.34
N TYR A 283 -5.74 -8.84 -12.16
CA TYR A 283 -6.51 -9.60 -13.13
C TYR A 283 -6.87 -10.97 -12.56
N LEU A 284 -7.93 -11.56 -13.06
CA LEU A 284 -8.56 -12.75 -12.50
C LEU A 284 -8.46 -13.92 -13.46
N THR A 285 -8.21 -15.11 -12.91
CA THR A 285 -8.39 -16.37 -13.62
C THR A 285 -9.37 -17.21 -12.84
N ALA A 286 -10.37 -17.77 -13.51
CA ALA A 286 -11.41 -18.57 -12.87
C ALA A 286 -11.66 -19.87 -13.61
N GLY A 287 -11.67 -20.95 -12.86
CA GLY A 287 -11.98 -22.29 -13.32
C GLY A 287 -12.19 -23.24 -12.16
N LYS A 288 -12.65 -24.46 -12.45
CA LYS A 288 -12.88 -25.48 -11.44
C LYS A 288 -11.65 -25.87 -10.62
N PRO A 289 -10.42 -25.92 -11.21
CA PRO A 289 -9.21 -26.20 -10.43
C PRO A 289 -8.82 -25.05 -9.50
N GLU A 290 -8.94 -23.80 -9.94
CA GLU A 290 -8.51 -22.65 -9.16
C GLU A 290 -9.27 -21.39 -9.60
N VAL A 291 -9.65 -20.56 -8.61
CA VAL A 291 -10.02 -19.16 -8.79
C VAL A 291 -8.92 -18.33 -8.13
N ARG A 292 -8.32 -17.42 -8.92
CA ARG A 292 -7.12 -16.68 -8.46
C ARG A 292 -7.10 -15.24 -8.94
N ALA A 293 -6.66 -14.35 -8.05
CA ALA A 293 -6.29 -12.97 -8.35
C ALA A 293 -4.76 -12.87 -8.56
N TRP A 294 -4.36 -12.23 -9.64
CA TRP A 294 -2.96 -12.04 -10.01
C TRP A 294 -2.57 -10.58 -9.91
N THR A 295 -1.64 -10.27 -9.03
CA THR A 295 -1.15 -8.90 -8.80
C THR A 295 -0.21 -8.45 -9.91
N ILE A 296 -0.54 -7.31 -10.52
CA ILE A 296 0.31 -6.60 -11.48
C ILE A 296 0.30 -5.11 -11.18
N LYS A 297 1.26 -4.37 -11.72
CA LYS A 297 1.23 -2.90 -11.71
C LYS A 297 0.25 -2.39 -12.76
N ARG A 298 -0.45 -1.31 -12.46
CA ARG A 298 -1.25 -0.57 -13.44
C ARG A 298 -0.37 -0.19 -14.64
N GLY A 299 -0.88 -0.35 -15.86
CA GLY A 299 -0.11 -0.14 -17.08
C GLY A 299 0.63 -1.38 -17.59
N THR A 300 0.58 -2.52 -16.89
CA THR A 300 1.21 -3.78 -17.34
C THR A 300 0.52 -4.31 -18.60
N LYS A 301 1.32 -4.65 -19.63
CA LYS A 301 0.82 -5.24 -20.86
C LYS A 301 0.58 -6.75 -20.72
N ALA A 302 -0.24 -7.31 -21.61
CA ALA A 302 -0.68 -8.70 -21.56
C ALA A 302 0.47 -9.74 -21.52
N PRO A 303 1.58 -9.62 -22.27
CA PRO A 303 2.69 -10.58 -22.17
C PRO A 303 3.33 -10.61 -20.77
N GLN A 304 3.61 -9.43 -20.17
CA GLN A 304 4.18 -9.33 -18.83
C GLN A 304 3.19 -9.83 -17.75
N ALA A 305 1.89 -9.59 -17.94
CA ALA A 305 0.86 -10.15 -17.08
C ALA A 305 0.85 -11.70 -17.16
N ALA A 306 0.95 -12.27 -18.36
CA ALA A 306 1.10 -13.72 -18.56
C ALA A 306 2.35 -14.28 -17.87
N GLY A 307 3.45 -13.51 -17.87
CA GLY A 307 4.69 -13.82 -17.17
C GLY A 307 4.54 -13.99 -15.65
N LYS A 308 3.51 -13.37 -15.05
CA LYS A 308 3.18 -13.58 -13.62
C LYS A 308 2.70 -15.01 -13.34
N ILE A 309 2.11 -15.68 -14.30
CA ILE A 309 1.71 -17.08 -14.18
C ILE A 309 2.95 -17.97 -14.35
N HIS A 310 3.67 -17.81 -15.46
CA HIS A 310 4.89 -18.52 -15.75
C HIS A 310 5.70 -17.80 -16.84
N SER A 311 7.05 -17.84 -16.76
CA SER A 311 7.94 -17.21 -17.75
C SER A 311 7.71 -17.72 -19.18
N ASP A 312 7.29 -18.97 -19.34
CA ASP A 312 6.99 -19.53 -20.66
C ASP A 312 5.74 -18.89 -21.29
N PHE A 313 4.76 -18.47 -20.48
CA PHE A 313 3.58 -17.75 -20.96
C PHE A 313 3.94 -16.38 -21.55
N GLU A 314 4.92 -15.71 -20.96
CA GLU A 314 5.44 -14.45 -21.49
C GLU A 314 6.20 -14.66 -22.81
N ARG A 315 7.14 -15.64 -22.81
CA ARG A 315 7.97 -15.94 -24.01
C ARG A 315 7.14 -16.43 -25.18
N GLY A 316 6.22 -17.34 -24.91
CA GLY A 316 5.36 -17.97 -25.93
C GLY A 316 4.04 -17.21 -26.17
N PHE A 317 3.86 -15.98 -25.67
CA PHE A 317 2.61 -15.27 -25.76
C PHE A 317 2.11 -15.11 -27.19
N ILE A 318 0.86 -15.53 -27.43
CA ILE A 318 0.15 -15.40 -28.70
C ILE A 318 -0.88 -14.28 -28.60
N ARG A 319 -1.84 -14.45 -27.67
CA ARG A 319 -2.92 -13.51 -27.39
C ARG A 319 -3.52 -13.73 -25.99
N ALA A 320 -4.24 -12.74 -25.51
CA ALA A 320 -5.09 -12.85 -24.32
C ALA A 320 -6.57 -12.84 -24.74
N GLU A 321 -7.34 -13.81 -24.24
CA GLU A 321 -8.79 -13.79 -24.33
C GLU A 321 -9.30 -13.14 -23.04
N VAL A 322 -9.97 -11.98 -23.16
CA VAL A 322 -10.31 -11.10 -22.03
C VAL A 322 -11.81 -10.88 -21.96
N ILE A 323 -12.38 -11.02 -20.79
CA ILE A 323 -13.77 -10.65 -20.45
C ILE A 323 -13.71 -9.70 -19.27
N ALA A 324 -14.40 -8.56 -19.34
CA ALA A 324 -14.53 -7.70 -18.15
C ALA A 324 -15.34 -8.45 -17.07
N TYR A 325 -14.96 -8.26 -15.79
CA TYR A 325 -15.62 -8.94 -14.67
C TYR A 325 -17.16 -8.75 -14.70
N GLU A 326 -17.62 -7.52 -14.90
CA GLU A 326 -19.05 -7.20 -14.93
C GLU A 326 -19.79 -7.94 -16.05
N ASP A 327 -19.17 -8.04 -17.22
CA ASP A 327 -19.72 -8.79 -18.36
C ASP A 327 -19.82 -10.29 -18.05
N MET A 328 -18.80 -10.82 -17.35
CA MET A 328 -18.81 -12.22 -16.94
C MET A 328 -19.93 -12.52 -15.95
N ILE A 329 -20.14 -11.65 -14.95
CA ILE A 329 -21.22 -11.81 -13.97
C ILE A 329 -22.59 -11.68 -14.66
N ALA A 330 -22.77 -10.71 -15.54
CA ALA A 330 -24.02 -10.51 -16.28
C ALA A 330 -24.36 -11.68 -17.23
N CYS A 331 -23.34 -12.34 -17.77
CA CYS A 331 -23.52 -13.49 -18.68
C CYS A 331 -23.62 -14.83 -17.95
N GLY A 332 -23.06 -14.96 -16.75
CA GLY A 332 -23.05 -16.17 -15.94
C GLY A 332 -22.11 -17.29 -16.44
N SER A 333 -21.51 -17.14 -17.63
CA SER A 333 -20.52 -18.09 -18.15
C SER A 333 -19.68 -17.50 -19.29
N VAL A 334 -18.47 -18.05 -19.48
CA VAL A 334 -17.57 -17.68 -20.59
C VAL A 334 -18.22 -17.93 -21.96
N ASN A 335 -18.97 -19.02 -22.11
CA ASN A 335 -19.63 -19.35 -23.36
C ASN A 335 -20.71 -18.31 -23.70
N ALA A 336 -21.54 -17.94 -22.73
CA ALA A 336 -22.57 -16.92 -22.93
C ALA A 336 -21.94 -15.54 -23.24
N ALA A 337 -20.83 -15.18 -22.59
CA ALA A 337 -20.09 -13.96 -22.91
C ALA A 337 -19.54 -14.00 -24.36
N LYS A 338 -19.02 -15.16 -24.79
CA LYS A 338 -18.52 -15.35 -26.15
C LYS A 338 -19.64 -15.23 -27.21
N GLU A 339 -20.80 -15.83 -26.97
CA GLU A 339 -21.97 -15.72 -27.84
C GLU A 339 -22.46 -14.27 -28.00
N LYS A 340 -22.33 -13.46 -26.95
CA LYS A 340 -22.65 -12.05 -26.96
C LYS A 340 -21.52 -11.16 -27.52
N GLY A 341 -20.38 -11.73 -27.91
CA GLY A 341 -19.24 -10.98 -28.45
C GLY A 341 -18.44 -10.19 -27.41
N LEU A 342 -18.61 -10.52 -26.11
CA LEU A 342 -17.94 -9.85 -24.99
C LEU A 342 -16.58 -10.47 -24.64
N LEU A 343 -16.25 -11.64 -25.21
CA LEU A 343 -14.93 -12.24 -25.15
C LEU A 343 -14.04 -11.59 -26.21
N ARG A 344 -13.16 -10.70 -25.80
CA ARG A 344 -12.21 -9.96 -26.63
C ARG A 344 -10.94 -10.77 -26.86
N SER A 345 -10.35 -10.67 -28.05
CA SER A 345 -9.03 -11.22 -28.37
C SER A 345 -8.03 -10.10 -28.46
N GLU A 346 -7.13 -10.03 -27.49
CA GLU A 346 -6.20 -8.92 -27.31
C GLU A 346 -4.75 -9.33 -27.61
N GLY A 347 -4.01 -8.45 -28.26
CA GLY A 347 -2.62 -8.65 -28.65
C GLY A 347 -1.61 -8.21 -27.58
N LYS A 348 -0.32 -8.15 -27.98
CA LYS A 348 0.81 -7.84 -27.10
C LYS A 348 0.77 -6.44 -26.48
N GLU A 349 0.13 -5.48 -27.14
CA GLU A 349 0.06 -4.09 -26.70
C GLU A 349 -1.10 -3.81 -25.74
N TYR A 350 -1.95 -4.81 -25.49
CA TYR A 350 -3.07 -4.66 -24.59
C TYR A 350 -2.59 -4.40 -23.15
N VAL A 351 -3.05 -3.30 -22.58
CA VAL A 351 -2.84 -2.95 -21.18
C VAL A 351 -3.95 -3.55 -20.34
N VAL A 352 -3.60 -4.52 -19.49
CA VAL A 352 -4.55 -5.24 -18.65
C VAL A 352 -5.21 -4.29 -17.66
N GLN A 353 -6.54 -4.40 -17.55
CA GLN A 353 -7.35 -3.60 -16.64
C GLN A 353 -7.62 -4.33 -15.33
N ASP A 354 -7.91 -3.57 -14.27
CA ASP A 354 -8.29 -4.15 -12.98
C ASP A 354 -9.64 -4.89 -13.11
N GLY A 355 -9.67 -6.15 -12.68
CA GLY A 355 -10.84 -7.01 -12.80
C GLY A 355 -11.00 -7.72 -14.14
N ASP A 356 -10.08 -7.54 -15.09
CA ASP A 356 -10.10 -8.37 -16.31
C ASP A 356 -10.02 -9.86 -15.95
N MET A 357 -10.93 -10.65 -16.48
CA MET A 357 -10.80 -12.12 -16.51
C MET A 357 -10.04 -12.51 -17.76
N VAL A 358 -8.87 -13.16 -17.58
CA VAL A 358 -7.91 -13.38 -18.67
C VAL A 358 -7.59 -14.85 -18.85
N TYR A 359 -7.61 -15.30 -20.13
CA TYR A 359 -7.14 -16.61 -20.56
C TYR A 359 -6.03 -16.42 -21.58
N PHE A 360 -4.79 -16.68 -21.17
CA PHE A 360 -3.63 -16.55 -22.06
C PHE A 360 -3.50 -17.74 -23.00
N ARG A 361 -3.28 -17.45 -24.29
CA ARG A 361 -2.91 -18.43 -25.31
C ARG A 361 -1.44 -18.24 -25.62
N PHE A 362 -0.69 -19.30 -25.48
CA PHE A 362 0.76 -19.31 -25.66
C PHE A 362 1.21 -20.60 -26.37
N ASN A 363 2.39 -20.57 -26.96
CA ASN A 363 3.04 -21.72 -27.55
C ASN A 363 4.53 -21.70 -27.13
N VAL A 364 5.01 -22.83 -26.60
CA VAL A 364 6.40 -22.98 -26.11
C VAL A 364 7.07 -24.11 -26.89
#